data_facbfeabc9535c0555ff71a27dbe1410
#
_entry.id   facbfeabc9535c0555ff71a27dbe1410
#
_cell.length_a   1.000
_cell.length_b   1.000
_cell.length_c   1.000
_cell.angle_alpha   90.00
_cell.angle_beta   90.00
_cell.angle_gamma   90.00
#
_symmetry.space_group_name_H-M   'P 1'
#
loop_
_entity.id
_entity.type
_entity.pdbx_description
1 polymer ?
#
loop_
_entity_poly.entity_id
_entity_poly.type
_entity_poly.pdbx_seq_one_letter_code
_entity_poly.pdbx_strand_id
1 'polypeptide(L)'
;SILLLDEPIANLDINHQMKVMKLLRQLTQEGILVIITIHDINMAARFCNKALMLKQGRIFASGMQSVYTPENIENLYDIQVDILRHNDCICIIPQ
;
A
#
# COMPACT_ATOMS: atom_id res chain seq x y z
N SER A 1 -19.43 -4.16 8.30
CA SER A 1 -18.37 -5.03 8.84
C SER A 1 -16.99 -4.43 8.57
N ILE A 2 -16.09 -4.60 9.49
CA ILE A 2 -14.72 -4.11 9.42
C ILE A 2 -13.77 -5.29 9.60
N LEU A 3 -12.80 -5.41 8.72
CA LEU A 3 -11.75 -6.42 8.80
C LEU A 3 -10.42 -5.71 9.03
N LEU A 4 -9.73 -6.04 10.12
CA LEU A 4 -8.43 -5.49 10.46
C LEU A 4 -7.38 -6.59 10.37
N LEU A 5 -6.34 -6.37 9.56
CA LEU A 5 -5.26 -7.35 9.38
C LEU A 5 -3.91 -6.67 9.54
N ASP A 6 -3.01 -7.32 10.26
CA ASP A 6 -1.65 -6.83 10.46
C ASP A 6 -0.70 -7.61 9.55
N GLU A 7 -0.14 -6.92 8.55
CA GLU A 7 0.81 -7.48 7.59
C GLU A 7 0.36 -8.81 6.97
N PRO A 8 -0.82 -8.82 6.30
CA PRO A 8 -1.41 -10.08 5.85
C PRO A 8 -0.62 -10.81 4.76
N ILE A 9 0.36 -10.15 4.13
CA ILE A 9 1.16 -10.76 3.06
C ILE A 9 2.63 -10.98 3.46
N ALA A 10 2.98 -10.72 4.73
CA ALA A 10 4.34 -10.94 5.21
C ALA A 10 4.68 -12.43 5.11
N ASN A 11 5.93 -12.71 4.70
CA ASN A 11 6.46 -14.07 4.60
C ASN A 11 5.78 -14.95 3.54
N LEU A 12 4.99 -14.36 2.65
CA LEU A 12 4.39 -15.08 1.52
C LEU A 12 5.20 -14.81 0.25
N ASP A 13 5.23 -15.79 -0.67
CA ASP A 13 5.79 -15.54 -2.00
C ASP A 13 4.85 -14.64 -2.82
N ILE A 14 5.34 -14.15 -3.95
CA ILE A 14 4.59 -13.18 -4.75
C ILE A 14 3.25 -13.74 -5.23
N ASN A 15 3.19 -15.02 -5.56
CA ASN A 15 1.96 -15.65 -6.02
C ASN A 15 0.88 -15.62 -4.93
N HIS A 16 1.26 -15.98 -3.70
CA HIS A 16 0.34 -15.97 -2.57
C HIS A 16 -0.01 -14.55 -2.14
N GLN A 17 0.95 -13.63 -2.19
CA GLN A 17 0.68 -12.21 -1.91
C GLN A 17 -0.40 -11.67 -2.84
N MET A 18 -0.28 -11.95 -4.13
CA MET A 18 -1.26 -11.50 -5.11
C MET A 18 -2.64 -12.08 -4.85
N LYS A 19 -2.70 -13.36 -4.49
CA LYS A 19 -3.98 -14.02 -4.18
C LYS A 19 -4.66 -13.38 -2.97
N VAL A 20 -3.90 -13.11 -1.91
CA VAL A 20 -4.44 -12.47 -0.71
C VAL A 20 -4.95 -11.08 -1.03
N MET A 21 -4.16 -10.26 -1.73
CA MET A 21 -4.56 -8.89 -2.03
C MET A 21 -5.79 -8.85 -2.93
N LYS A 22 -5.90 -9.76 -3.90
CA LYS A 22 -7.10 -9.85 -4.75
C LYS A 22 -8.34 -10.27 -3.94
N LEU A 23 -8.17 -11.19 -3.00
CA LEU A 23 -9.26 -11.60 -2.13
C LEU A 23 -9.74 -10.43 -1.26
N LEU A 24 -8.81 -9.69 -0.68
CA LEU A 24 -9.17 -8.53 0.14
C LEU A 24 -9.90 -7.46 -0.69
N ARG A 25 -9.47 -7.25 -1.92
CA ARG A 25 -10.16 -6.33 -2.83
C ARG A 25 -11.60 -6.79 -3.09
N GLN A 26 -11.81 -8.09 -3.30
CA GLN A 26 -13.16 -8.63 -3.48
C GLN A 26 -14.03 -8.35 -2.26
N LEU A 27 -13.49 -8.51 -1.06
CA LEU A 27 -14.24 -8.23 0.16
C LEU A 27 -14.67 -6.75 0.25
N THR A 28 -13.81 -5.83 -0.20
CA THR A 28 -14.20 -4.42 -0.23
C THR A 28 -15.34 -4.16 -1.20
N GLN A 29 -15.39 -4.89 -2.31
CA GLN A 29 -16.49 -4.79 -3.27
C GLN A 29 -17.80 -5.32 -2.72
N GLU A 30 -17.74 -6.17 -1.71
CA GLU A 30 -18.91 -6.68 -1.00
C GLU A 30 -19.34 -5.79 0.17
N GLY A 31 -18.73 -4.61 0.31
CA GLY A 31 -19.13 -3.64 1.33
C GLY A 31 -18.38 -3.78 2.65
N ILE A 32 -17.32 -4.59 2.71
CA ILE A 32 -16.51 -4.74 3.91
C ILE A 32 -15.40 -3.69 3.89
N LEU A 33 -15.25 -2.93 4.97
CA LEU A 33 -14.10 -2.05 5.14
C LEU A 33 -12.91 -2.89 5.56
N VAL A 34 -11.86 -2.92 4.74
CA VAL A 34 -10.64 -3.66 5.03
C VAL A 34 -9.53 -2.68 5.35
N ILE A 35 -8.93 -2.82 6.53
CA ILE A 35 -7.80 -2.02 6.96
C ILE A 35 -6.64 -2.96 7.22
N ILE A 36 -5.50 -2.71 6.55
CA ILE A 36 -4.32 -3.55 6.67
C ILE A 36 -3.10 -2.70 6.98
N THR A 37 -2.15 -3.27 7.70
CA THR A 37 -0.80 -2.73 7.73
C THR A 37 0.02 -3.46 6.67
N ILE A 38 0.89 -2.75 5.99
CA ILE A 38 1.66 -3.32 4.89
C ILE A 38 2.98 -2.56 4.74
N HIS A 39 4.06 -3.31 4.53
CA HIS A 39 5.38 -2.71 4.29
C HIS A 39 5.70 -2.61 2.81
N ASP A 40 5.11 -3.45 1.98
CA ASP A 40 5.35 -3.43 0.53
C ASP A 40 4.56 -2.29 -0.09
N ILE A 41 5.23 -1.18 -0.36
CA ILE A 41 4.57 0.03 -0.85
C ILE A 41 4.03 -0.15 -2.27
N ASN A 42 4.64 -1.00 -3.08
CA ASN A 42 4.14 -1.25 -4.42
C ASN A 42 2.83 -2.02 -4.39
N MET A 43 2.71 -2.98 -3.47
CA MET A 43 1.43 -3.69 -3.25
C MET A 43 0.36 -2.74 -2.72
N ALA A 44 0.72 -1.86 -1.77
CA ALA A 44 -0.21 -0.87 -1.26
C ALA A 44 -0.72 0.05 -2.37
N ALA A 45 0.19 0.58 -3.18
CA ALA A 45 -0.17 1.49 -4.27
C ALA A 45 -1.07 0.81 -5.31
N ARG A 46 -0.86 -0.49 -5.51
CA ARG A 46 -1.62 -1.23 -6.52
C ARG A 46 -3.03 -1.61 -6.05
N PHE A 47 -3.17 -2.04 -4.80
CA PHE A 47 -4.43 -2.64 -4.32
C PHE A 47 -5.24 -1.78 -3.38
N CYS A 48 -4.60 -0.87 -2.64
CA CYS A 48 -5.31 -0.05 -1.66
C CYS A 48 -5.82 1.23 -2.30
N ASN A 49 -7.05 1.60 -1.99
CA ASN A 49 -7.61 2.83 -2.52
C ASN A 49 -7.31 4.05 -1.63
N LYS A 50 -6.91 3.83 -0.38
CA LYS A 50 -6.52 4.90 0.53
C LYS A 50 -5.34 4.45 1.36
N ALA A 51 -4.41 5.34 1.60
CA ALA A 51 -3.23 5.05 2.40
C ALA A 51 -3.04 6.08 3.50
N LEU A 52 -2.58 5.60 4.65
CA LEU A 52 -2.10 6.43 5.74
C LEU A 52 -0.62 6.13 5.91
N MET A 53 0.22 7.16 5.80
CA MET A 53 1.66 7.01 5.97
C MET A 53 2.05 7.45 7.37
N LEU A 54 2.66 6.52 8.10
CA LEU A 54 3.02 6.72 9.50
C LEU A 54 4.53 6.71 9.67
N LYS A 55 5.02 7.62 10.49
CA LYS A 55 6.43 7.63 10.89
C LYS A 55 6.51 8.11 12.33
N GLN A 56 7.25 7.36 13.16
CA GLN A 56 7.43 7.71 14.58
C GLN A 56 6.10 7.92 15.30
N GLY A 57 5.13 7.06 15.01
CA GLY A 57 3.83 7.08 15.67
C GLY A 57 2.88 8.18 15.20
N ARG A 58 3.24 8.91 14.13
CA ARG A 58 2.42 10.02 13.64
C ARG A 58 2.07 9.82 12.17
N ILE A 59 0.86 10.26 11.80
CA ILE A 59 0.44 10.30 10.40
C ILE A 59 1.00 11.58 9.79
N PHE A 60 1.83 11.46 8.75
CA PHE A 60 2.35 12.63 8.05
C PHE A 60 1.75 12.81 6.65
N ALA A 61 1.09 11.79 6.11
CA ALA A 61 0.41 11.88 4.83
C ALA A 61 -0.75 10.91 4.81
N SER A 62 -1.85 11.31 4.20
CA SER A 62 -3.00 10.44 4.00
C SER A 62 -3.73 10.85 2.74
N GLY A 63 -4.33 9.88 2.07
CA GLY A 63 -5.09 10.14 0.86
C GLY A 63 -5.09 8.95 -0.07
N MET A 64 -5.44 9.20 -1.31
CA MET A 64 -5.52 8.18 -2.36
C MET A 64 -4.20 8.13 -3.12
N GLN A 65 -4.23 7.96 -4.43
CA GLN A 65 -3.01 7.79 -5.23
C GLN A 65 -2.05 8.98 -5.14
N SER A 66 -2.56 10.17 -4.86
CA SER A 66 -1.74 11.38 -4.79
C SER A 66 -0.74 11.39 -3.64
N VAL A 67 -0.87 10.49 -2.64
CA VAL A 67 0.11 10.44 -1.53
C VAL A 67 1.43 9.81 -1.95
N TYR A 68 1.46 9.05 -3.05
CA TYR A 68 2.67 8.37 -3.50
C TYR A 68 3.55 9.32 -4.29
N THR A 69 4.17 10.27 -3.60
CA THR A 69 5.12 11.23 -4.18
C THR A 69 6.54 10.86 -3.77
N PRO A 70 7.56 11.25 -4.54
CA PRO A 70 8.95 11.01 -4.12
C PRO A 70 9.23 11.58 -2.74
N GLU A 71 8.71 12.77 -2.42
CA GLU A 71 8.95 13.41 -1.13
C GLU A 71 8.38 12.60 0.02
N ASN A 72 7.14 12.12 -0.12
CA ASN A 72 6.51 11.32 0.93
C ASN A 72 7.21 9.97 1.11
N ILE A 73 7.58 9.31 0.02
CA ILE A 73 8.27 8.03 0.08
C ILE A 73 9.66 8.18 0.68
N GLU A 74 10.39 9.22 0.29
CA GLU A 74 11.71 9.50 0.87
C GLU A 74 11.61 9.77 2.37
N ASN A 75 10.58 10.51 2.80
CA ASN A 75 10.35 10.77 4.21
C ASN A 75 10.01 9.48 4.96
N LEU A 76 9.23 8.59 4.34
CA LEU A 76 8.79 7.34 4.97
C LEU A 76 9.93 6.36 5.18
N TYR A 77 10.82 6.21 4.19
CA TYR A 77 11.86 5.18 4.19
C TYR A 77 13.28 5.71 4.27
N ASP A 78 13.47 7.03 4.24
CA ASP A 78 14.80 7.68 4.27
C ASP A 78 15.67 7.26 3.06
N ILE A 79 15.04 7.01 1.91
CA ILE A 79 15.73 6.68 0.66
C ILE A 79 15.14 7.47 -0.50
N GLN A 80 15.95 7.70 -1.52
CA GLN A 80 15.47 8.33 -2.74
C GLN A 80 14.83 7.30 -3.66
N VAL A 81 13.75 7.68 -4.33
CA VAL A 81 12.99 6.78 -5.20
C VAL A 81 12.61 7.48 -6.48
N ASP A 82 12.40 6.68 -7.52
CA ASP A 82 11.70 7.09 -8.73
C ASP A 82 10.29 6.49 -8.71
N ILE A 83 9.34 7.22 -9.26
CA ILE A 83 7.97 6.74 -9.39
C ILE A 83 7.63 6.64 -10.87
N LEU A 84 7.31 5.43 -11.30
CA LEU A 84 6.89 5.16 -12.67
C LEU A 84 5.41 4.81 -12.68
N ARG A 85 4.74 5.16 -13.76
CA ARG A 85 3.34 4.80 -13.98
C ARG A 85 3.25 3.90 -15.21
N HIS A 86 2.55 2.78 -15.05
CA HIS A 86 2.34 1.82 -16.13
C HIS A 86 0.92 1.27 -16.02
N ASN A 87 0.10 1.49 -17.05
CA ASN A 87 -1.30 1.03 -17.06
C ASN A 87 -2.06 1.43 -15.80
N ASP A 88 -1.94 2.70 -15.39
CA ASP A 88 -2.55 3.26 -14.19
C ASP A 88 -2.03 2.68 -12.88
N CYS A 89 -1.00 1.85 -12.94
CA CYS A 89 -0.33 1.34 -11.75
C CYS A 89 0.90 2.19 -11.43
N ILE A 90 1.10 2.45 -10.14
CA ILE A 90 2.29 3.15 -9.64
C ILE A 90 3.33 2.12 -9.27
N CYS A 91 4.55 2.30 -9.74
CA CYS A 91 5.69 1.47 -9.38
C CYS A 91 6.76 2.35 -8.75
N ILE A 92 7.14 2.03 -7.53
CA ILE A 92 8.12 2.79 -6.76
C ILE A 92 9.45 2.04 -6.82
N ILE A 93 10.47 2.72 -7.33
CA ILE A 93 11.78 2.12 -7.58
C ILE A 93 12.82 2.83 -6.71
N PRO A 94 13.44 2.13 -5.74
CA PRO A 94 14.53 2.72 -4.96
C PRO A 94 15.73 3.04 -5.84
N GLN A 95 16.39 4.13 -5.53
CA GLN A 95 17.62 4.53 -6.20
C GLN A 95 18.84 4.04 -5.46
#